data_98fdd5908ded07a1c56005c9de3ab0f5
#
_entry.id   98fdd5908ded07a1c56005c9de3ab0f5
#
_cell.length_a   1.000
_cell.length_b   1.000
_cell.length_c   1.000
_cell.angle_alpha   90.00
_cell.angle_beta   90.00
_cell.angle_gamma   90.00
#
_symmetry.space_group_name_H-M   'P 1'
#
loop_
_entity.id
_entity.type
_entity.pdbx_description
1 polymer ?
#
loop_
_entity_poly.entity_id
_entity_poly.type
_entity_poly.pdbx_seq_one_letter_code
_entity_poly.pdbx_strand_id
1 'polypeptide(L)'
;MLLGTRSLQTVRISPVKSPSPLTSLRHTIVNRICFKGGDKIYANAFLGICIPLLGSSLGAALVFFTGRRASRLFCLIIEGSSAGVMLAASVWSLLIPSIELAEQRGSISALPATLGFILGVSVFLLADHRLKRRLSREGNEDGGGVTAMIAVAVHNLPEGMAVGAIFADLLSGAPSSTLAAAMALSVGIAVQNIPEGAIVSIPLRARGMGRLKAFGIGVLSGVVEPLGALFTILAAGLAIPFLPYLLSFAAGAMTYAVLDGFLEAPREESSAPRILSFCGGFCVMMCLDVILG
;
A
#
# COMPACT_ATOMS: atom_id res chain seq x y z
N MET A 1 13.26 33.45 67.86
CA MET A 1 13.90 32.46 66.94
C MET A 1 13.14 32.52 65.63
N LEU A 2 13.76 33.13 64.62
CA LEU A 2 13.13 33.63 63.40
C LEU A 2 13.02 32.51 62.37
N LEU A 3 11.83 32.25 61.86
CA LEU A 3 11.54 31.45 60.70
C LEU A 3 11.24 32.35 59.50
N GLY A 4 12.19 32.42 58.56
CA GLY A 4 12.03 33.21 57.35
C GLY A 4 11.16 32.51 56.33
N THR A 5 10.09 33.18 55.94
CA THR A 5 9.20 32.83 54.82
C THR A 5 9.85 33.24 53.52
N ARG A 6 10.28 32.27 52.67
CA ARG A 6 10.65 32.52 51.28
C ARG A 6 9.38 32.61 50.41
N SER A 7 9.17 33.76 49.80
CA SER A 7 8.12 34.01 48.82
C SER A 7 8.39 33.22 47.53
N LEU A 8 7.43 32.41 47.14
CA LEU A 8 7.40 31.77 45.83
C LEU A 8 7.07 32.84 44.75
N GLN A 9 8.06 33.16 43.93
CA GLN A 9 7.84 33.91 42.66
C GLN A 9 7.14 33.02 41.66
N THR A 10 5.89 33.34 41.36
CA THR A 10 5.11 32.78 40.26
C THR A 10 5.68 33.25 38.94
N VAL A 11 6.35 32.34 38.21
CA VAL A 11 6.76 32.57 36.81
C VAL A 11 5.51 32.57 35.93
N ARG A 12 5.15 33.72 35.41
CA ARG A 12 4.11 33.89 34.39
C ARG A 12 4.62 33.32 33.08
N ILE A 13 4.17 32.12 32.70
CA ILE A 13 4.39 31.56 31.37
C ILE A 13 3.39 32.24 30.42
N SER A 14 3.89 33.06 29.51
CA SER A 14 3.11 33.63 28.43
C SER A 14 2.63 32.51 27.49
N PRO A 15 1.39 32.52 26.99
CA PRO A 15 0.94 31.51 26.06
C PRO A 15 1.72 31.64 24.74
N VAL A 16 2.48 30.59 24.39
CA VAL A 16 3.11 30.45 23.07
C VAL A 16 1.98 30.32 22.07
N LYS A 17 1.81 31.31 21.21
CA LYS A 17 0.89 31.25 20.07
C LYS A 17 1.34 30.09 19.17
N SER A 18 0.52 29.07 19.05
CA SER A 18 0.73 28.00 18.08
C SER A 18 0.75 28.59 16.67
N PRO A 19 1.78 28.33 15.86
CA PRO A 19 1.80 28.79 14.49
C PRO A 19 0.66 28.16 13.69
N SER A 20 0.04 28.94 12.79
CA SER A 20 -1.03 28.43 11.94
C SER A 20 -0.53 27.29 11.03
N PRO A 21 -1.37 26.31 10.67
CA PRO A 21 -0.96 25.16 9.87
C PRO A 21 -0.24 25.52 8.57
N LEU A 22 -0.62 26.63 7.94
CA LEU A 22 -0.02 27.12 6.70
C LEU A 22 1.37 27.76 6.87
N THR A 23 1.65 28.41 8.00
CA THR A 23 2.98 28.96 8.30
C THR A 23 3.96 27.86 8.69
N SER A 24 3.48 26.81 9.36
CA SER A 24 4.27 25.61 9.68
C SER A 24 4.73 24.88 8.42
N LEU A 25 3.83 24.70 7.44
CA LEU A 25 4.19 24.07 6.14
C LEU A 25 5.26 24.87 5.37
N ARG A 26 5.14 26.20 5.31
CA ARG A 26 6.09 27.05 4.58
C ARG A 26 7.48 27.06 5.23
N HIS A 27 7.56 27.12 6.56
CA HIS A 27 8.83 27.00 7.30
C HIS A 27 9.44 25.61 7.20
N THR A 28 8.63 24.56 7.15
CA THR A 28 9.09 23.17 7.02
C THR A 28 9.69 22.93 5.63
N ILE A 29 9.08 23.43 4.57
CA ILE A 29 9.58 23.27 3.19
C ILE A 29 10.85 24.09 2.96
N VAL A 30 10.92 25.34 3.43
CA VAL A 30 12.06 26.24 3.17
C VAL A 30 13.29 25.89 4.02
N ASN A 31 13.14 25.50 5.30
CA ASN A 31 14.27 25.09 6.13
C ASN A 31 14.82 23.68 5.79
N ARG A 32 14.07 22.85 5.08
CA ARG A 32 14.50 21.50 4.70
C ARG A 32 15.42 21.44 3.48
N ILE A 33 15.45 22.49 2.67
CA ILE A 33 16.34 22.58 1.48
C ILE A 33 17.80 22.84 1.87
N CYS A 34 18.09 23.28 3.08
CA CYS A 34 19.44 23.74 3.51
C CYS A 34 20.23 22.81 4.43
N PHE A 35 19.77 21.58 4.75
CA PHE A 35 20.51 20.69 5.66
C PHE A 35 21.23 19.56 4.90
N LYS A 36 22.56 19.55 4.94
CA LYS A 36 23.47 18.52 4.35
C LYS A 36 23.23 17.07 4.83
N GLY A 37 22.36 16.82 5.80
CA GLY A 37 21.90 15.48 6.21
C GLY A 37 20.58 15.05 5.55
N GLY A 38 19.85 15.99 4.93
CA GLY A 38 18.54 15.76 4.30
C GLY A 38 18.60 14.91 3.04
N ASP A 39 19.68 15.03 2.27
CA ASP A 39 19.79 14.37 0.95
C ASP A 39 19.62 12.85 1.01
N LYS A 40 20.16 12.21 2.05
CA LYS A 40 20.07 10.75 2.21
C LYS A 40 18.65 10.26 2.55
N ILE A 41 17.92 10.99 3.41
CA ILE A 41 16.58 10.57 3.81
C ILE A 41 15.58 10.76 2.66
N TYR A 42 15.73 11.84 1.87
CA TYR A 42 14.93 12.04 0.66
C TYR A 42 15.25 11.02 -0.42
N ALA A 43 16.52 10.67 -0.61
CA ALA A 43 16.93 9.61 -1.54
C ALA A 43 16.36 8.25 -1.11
N ASN A 44 16.39 7.92 0.18
CA ASN A 44 15.80 6.69 0.71
C ASN A 44 14.27 6.71 0.56
N ALA A 45 13.60 7.83 0.79
CA ALA A 45 12.17 7.96 0.58
C ALA A 45 11.81 7.77 -0.90
N PHE A 46 12.54 8.41 -1.81
CA PHE A 46 12.34 8.22 -3.24
C PHE A 46 12.55 6.76 -3.67
N LEU A 47 13.62 6.12 -3.20
CA LEU A 47 13.85 4.69 -3.43
C LEU A 47 12.69 3.86 -2.88
N GLY A 48 12.30 4.09 -1.63
CA GLY A 48 11.23 3.34 -0.98
C GLY A 48 9.90 3.41 -1.72
N ILE A 49 9.49 4.59 -2.20
CA ILE A 49 8.23 4.74 -2.96
C ILE A 49 8.31 4.15 -4.38
N CYS A 50 9.52 3.92 -4.92
CA CYS A 50 9.71 3.30 -6.23
C CYS A 50 9.86 1.77 -6.16
N ILE A 51 10.22 1.20 -5.02
CA ILE A 51 10.43 -0.25 -4.84
C ILE A 51 9.17 -1.06 -5.20
N PRO A 52 7.94 -0.70 -4.78
CA PRO A 52 6.73 -1.41 -5.17
C PRO A 52 6.55 -1.51 -6.69
N LEU A 53 6.75 -0.41 -7.41
CA LEU A 53 6.69 -0.39 -8.87
C LEU A 53 7.71 -1.33 -9.54
N LEU A 54 8.87 -1.54 -8.92
CA LEU A 54 9.82 -2.55 -9.41
C LEU A 54 9.25 -3.96 -9.30
N GLY A 55 8.51 -4.25 -8.22
CA GLY A 55 7.79 -5.51 -8.04
C GLY A 55 6.79 -5.76 -9.18
N SER A 56 5.87 -4.82 -9.42
CA SER A 56 4.90 -4.87 -10.52
C SER A 56 5.61 -5.02 -11.88
N SER A 57 6.73 -4.31 -12.08
CA SER A 57 7.51 -4.37 -13.32
C SER A 57 8.16 -5.75 -13.53
N LEU A 58 8.72 -6.34 -12.48
CA LEU A 58 9.29 -7.68 -12.52
C LEU A 58 8.22 -8.74 -12.82
N GLY A 59 7.06 -8.61 -12.18
CA GLY A 59 5.92 -9.47 -12.46
C GLY A 59 5.43 -9.35 -13.90
N ALA A 60 5.25 -8.14 -14.38
CA ALA A 60 4.86 -7.88 -15.76
C ALA A 60 5.90 -8.43 -16.77
N ALA A 61 7.19 -8.43 -16.42
CA ALA A 61 8.25 -8.96 -17.27
C ALA A 61 8.16 -10.48 -17.49
N LEU A 62 7.43 -11.22 -16.65
CA LEU A 62 7.19 -12.65 -16.88
C LEU A 62 6.51 -12.91 -18.22
N VAL A 63 5.82 -11.93 -18.82
CA VAL A 63 5.22 -12.01 -20.15
C VAL A 63 6.25 -12.29 -21.26
N PHE A 64 7.52 -11.92 -21.06
CA PHE A 64 8.58 -12.21 -22.05
C PHE A 64 8.96 -13.68 -22.09
N PHE A 65 8.78 -14.40 -20.99
CA PHE A 65 9.07 -15.82 -20.84
C PHE A 65 7.84 -16.70 -21.11
N THR A 66 6.63 -16.11 -21.14
CA THR A 66 5.40 -16.86 -21.41
C THR A 66 5.06 -16.87 -22.90
N GLY A 67 4.56 -18.03 -23.39
CA GLY A 67 4.01 -18.16 -24.72
C GLY A 67 2.66 -17.43 -24.88
N ARG A 68 2.06 -17.53 -26.08
CA ARG A 68 0.67 -17.06 -26.31
C ARG A 68 -0.38 -17.87 -25.53
N ARG A 69 -0.02 -19.06 -25.05
CA ARG A 69 -0.87 -19.93 -24.24
C ARG A 69 -0.15 -20.18 -22.91
N ALA A 70 -0.41 -19.35 -21.92
CA ALA A 70 -0.08 -19.71 -20.55
C ALA A 70 -0.89 -20.97 -20.17
N SER A 71 -0.25 -21.96 -19.55
CA SER A 71 -1.00 -23.12 -19.08
C SER A 71 -1.97 -22.67 -18.00
N ARG A 72 -3.16 -23.29 -17.96
CA ARG A 72 -4.16 -23.04 -16.94
C ARG A 72 -3.61 -23.21 -15.53
N LEU A 73 -2.83 -24.28 -15.32
CA LEU A 73 -2.15 -24.53 -14.05
C LEU A 73 -1.25 -23.36 -13.62
N PHE A 74 -0.50 -22.79 -14.55
CA PHE A 74 0.36 -21.64 -14.28
C PHE A 74 -0.45 -20.41 -13.86
N CYS A 75 -1.58 -20.14 -14.50
CA CYS A 75 -2.48 -19.05 -14.11
C CYS A 75 -3.05 -19.28 -12.70
N LEU A 76 -3.53 -20.49 -12.39
CA LEU A 76 -4.05 -20.83 -11.06
C LEU A 76 -2.99 -20.66 -9.95
N ILE A 77 -1.73 -21.03 -10.24
CA ILE A 77 -0.62 -20.86 -9.29
C ILE A 77 -0.34 -19.38 -9.05
N ILE A 78 -0.27 -18.55 -10.10
CA ILE A 78 -0.03 -17.10 -9.96
C ILE A 78 -1.17 -16.44 -9.19
N GLU A 79 -2.42 -16.70 -9.58
CA GLU A 79 -3.61 -16.13 -8.90
C GLU A 79 -3.66 -16.52 -7.43
N GLY A 80 -3.46 -17.82 -7.13
CA GLY A 80 -3.46 -18.30 -5.76
C GLY A 80 -2.31 -17.69 -4.94
N SER A 81 -1.08 -17.72 -5.46
CA SER A 81 0.07 -17.17 -4.73
C SER A 81 -0.05 -15.67 -4.48
N SER A 82 -0.53 -14.90 -5.48
CA SER A 82 -0.81 -13.47 -5.31
C SER A 82 -1.79 -13.22 -4.17
N ALA A 83 -2.94 -13.88 -4.20
CA ALA A 83 -3.96 -13.72 -3.18
C ALA A 83 -3.46 -14.10 -1.77
N GLY A 84 -2.63 -15.16 -1.67
CA GLY A 84 -2.01 -15.56 -0.40
C GLY A 84 -1.03 -14.52 0.12
N VAL A 85 -0.15 -14.02 -0.74
CA VAL A 85 0.81 -12.95 -0.40
C VAL A 85 0.08 -11.68 0.04
N MET A 86 -0.93 -11.23 -0.73
CA MET A 86 -1.72 -10.05 -0.42
C MET A 86 -2.44 -10.17 0.93
N LEU A 87 -3.04 -11.33 1.25
CA LEU A 87 -3.71 -11.51 2.52
C LEU A 87 -2.73 -11.50 3.70
N ALA A 88 -1.57 -12.13 3.56
CA ALA A 88 -0.53 -12.07 4.59
C ALA A 88 -0.05 -10.63 4.80
N ALA A 89 0.29 -9.90 3.73
CA ALA A 89 0.71 -8.51 3.79
C ALA A 89 -0.35 -7.60 4.42
N SER A 90 -1.64 -7.79 4.11
CA SER A 90 -2.71 -7.00 4.73
C SER A 90 -2.76 -7.17 6.25
N VAL A 91 -2.36 -8.33 6.78
CA VAL A 91 -2.30 -8.57 8.24
C VAL A 91 -1.00 -8.04 8.82
N TRP A 92 0.15 -8.54 8.36
CA TRP A 92 1.46 -8.28 8.99
C TRP A 92 2.04 -6.92 8.64
N SER A 93 1.98 -6.51 7.37
CA SER A 93 2.57 -5.23 6.93
C SER A 93 1.67 -4.01 7.17
N LEU A 94 0.35 -4.19 7.32
CA LEU A 94 -0.59 -3.06 7.40
C LEU A 94 -1.43 -3.07 8.69
N LEU A 95 -2.14 -4.16 9.00
CA LEU A 95 -3.09 -4.18 10.11
C LEU A 95 -2.38 -4.20 11.47
N ILE A 96 -1.35 -5.04 11.64
CA ILE A 96 -0.57 -5.08 12.89
C ILE A 96 0.13 -3.74 13.15
N PRO A 97 0.88 -3.13 12.20
CA PRO A 97 1.46 -1.79 12.40
C PRO A 97 0.40 -0.70 12.67
N SER A 98 -0.78 -0.80 12.08
CA SER A 98 -1.90 0.11 12.39
C SER A 98 -2.28 0.07 13.88
N ILE A 99 -2.39 -1.15 14.45
CA ILE A 99 -2.73 -1.38 15.86
C ILE A 99 -1.62 -0.83 16.76
N GLU A 100 -0.38 -1.17 16.48
CA GLU A 100 0.79 -0.74 17.26
C GLU A 100 0.96 0.79 17.28
N LEU A 101 0.79 1.44 16.12
CA LEU A 101 0.83 2.91 16.03
C LEU A 101 -0.31 3.57 16.80
N ALA A 102 -1.49 2.96 16.82
CA ALA A 102 -2.63 3.46 17.59
C ALA A 102 -2.37 3.36 19.10
N GLU A 103 -1.78 2.26 19.58
CA GLU A 103 -1.37 2.06 20.96
C GLU A 103 -0.32 3.09 21.39
N GLN A 104 0.72 3.28 20.60
CA GLN A 104 1.78 4.27 20.87
C GLN A 104 1.23 5.70 21.00
N ARG A 105 0.11 6.00 20.35
CA ARG A 105 -0.57 7.30 20.42
C ARG A 105 -1.61 7.41 21.53
N GLY A 106 -1.72 6.38 22.38
CA GLY A 106 -2.65 6.37 23.51
C GLY A 106 -4.14 6.27 23.13
N SER A 107 -4.42 5.82 21.89
CA SER A 107 -5.80 5.52 21.47
C SER A 107 -6.17 4.08 21.85
N ILE A 108 -7.49 3.78 21.83
CA ILE A 108 -7.95 2.38 21.88
C ILE A 108 -7.48 1.71 20.59
N SER A 109 -6.47 0.85 20.69
CA SER A 109 -5.72 0.29 19.56
C SER A 109 -6.59 -0.37 18.49
N ALA A 110 -7.64 -1.07 18.90
CA ALA A 110 -8.56 -1.74 17.99
C ALA A 110 -9.46 -0.78 17.20
N LEU A 111 -9.71 0.45 17.67
CA LEU A 111 -10.70 1.36 17.06
C LEU A 111 -10.24 1.87 15.67
N PRO A 112 -9.04 2.47 15.51
CA PRO A 112 -8.55 2.86 14.20
C PRO A 112 -8.43 1.69 13.23
N ALA A 113 -7.91 0.56 13.70
CA ALA A 113 -7.76 -0.64 12.90
C ALA A 113 -9.11 -1.16 12.37
N THR A 114 -10.12 -1.27 13.23
CA THR A 114 -11.46 -1.75 12.84
C THR A 114 -12.17 -0.78 11.90
N LEU A 115 -12.18 0.52 12.25
CA LEU A 115 -12.89 1.52 11.45
C LEU A 115 -12.24 1.71 10.08
N GLY A 116 -10.91 1.79 10.02
CA GLY A 116 -10.20 1.90 8.75
C GLY A 116 -10.41 0.67 7.87
N PHE A 117 -10.31 -0.53 8.44
CA PHE A 117 -10.51 -1.79 7.72
C PHE A 117 -11.93 -1.88 7.11
N ILE A 118 -12.98 -1.65 7.92
CA ILE A 118 -14.37 -1.67 7.43
C ILE A 118 -14.57 -0.62 6.35
N LEU A 119 -14.00 0.58 6.52
CA LEU A 119 -14.09 1.64 5.52
C LEU A 119 -13.40 1.23 4.21
N GLY A 120 -12.22 0.61 4.29
CA GLY A 120 -11.49 0.10 3.13
C GLY A 120 -12.32 -0.93 2.35
N VAL A 121 -12.80 -1.98 3.03
CA VAL A 121 -13.70 -2.97 2.42
C VAL A 121 -14.92 -2.31 1.76
N SER A 122 -15.59 -1.39 2.48
CA SER A 122 -16.83 -0.76 2.00
C SER A 122 -16.60 0.13 0.77
N VAL A 123 -15.55 0.94 0.78
CA VAL A 123 -15.21 1.84 -0.34
C VAL A 123 -14.86 1.03 -1.58
N PHE A 124 -14.06 -0.04 -1.43
CA PHE A 124 -13.66 -0.87 -2.56
C PHE A 124 -14.81 -1.72 -3.10
N LEU A 125 -15.65 -2.28 -2.24
CA LEU A 125 -16.88 -2.95 -2.66
C LEU A 125 -17.77 -2.02 -3.52
N LEU A 126 -17.96 -0.76 -3.07
CA LEU A 126 -18.77 0.21 -3.79
C LEU A 126 -18.10 0.66 -5.10
N ALA A 127 -16.81 0.87 -5.11
CA ALA A 127 -16.04 1.27 -6.28
C ALA A 127 -16.06 0.19 -7.36
N ASP A 128 -15.77 -1.06 -6.99
CA ASP A 128 -15.79 -2.21 -7.88
C ASP A 128 -17.18 -2.45 -8.48
N HIS A 129 -18.21 -2.44 -7.63
CA HIS A 129 -19.59 -2.61 -8.10
C HIS A 129 -20.00 -1.52 -9.11
N ARG A 130 -19.57 -0.26 -8.90
CA ARG A 130 -19.85 0.82 -9.86
C ARG A 130 -19.04 0.66 -11.14
N LEU A 131 -17.77 0.24 -11.03
CA LEU A 131 -16.92 0.00 -12.18
C LEU A 131 -17.45 -1.13 -13.05
N LYS A 132 -17.74 -2.30 -12.46
CA LYS A 132 -18.31 -3.47 -13.15
C LYS A 132 -19.62 -3.11 -13.86
N ARG A 133 -20.52 -2.33 -13.21
CA ARG A 133 -21.76 -1.85 -13.83
C ARG A 133 -21.55 -0.91 -15.02
N ARG A 134 -20.55 -0.02 -14.97
CA ARG A 134 -20.24 0.87 -16.10
C ARG A 134 -19.72 0.09 -17.30
N LEU A 135 -18.77 -0.79 -17.07
CA LEU A 135 -18.14 -1.60 -18.12
C LEU A 135 -19.11 -2.55 -18.80
N SER A 136 -20.04 -3.15 -18.04
CA SER A 136 -21.12 -3.98 -18.60
C SER A 136 -22.10 -3.19 -19.50
N ARG A 137 -22.26 -1.89 -19.27
CA ARG A 137 -23.13 -1.03 -20.10
C ARG A 137 -22.48 -0.59 -21.41
N GLU A 138 -21.16 -0.51 -21.46
CA GLU A 138 -20.42 -0.03 -22.62
C GLU A 138 -20.20 -1.12 -23.69
N GLY A 139 -20.60 -2.37 -23.44
CA GLY A 139 -20.59 -3.47 -24.43
C GLY A 139 -19.19 -3.79 -25.01
N ASN A 140 -18.15 -3.40 -24.36
CA ASN A 140 -16.79 -3.41 -24.88
C ASN A 140 -16.15 -4.79 -24.65
N GLU A 141 -16.40 -5.75 -25.56
CA GLU A 141 -15.77 -7.08 -25.52
C GLU A 141 -14.22 -7.01 -25.57
N ASP A 142 -13.66 -5.99 -26.19
CA ASP A 142 -12.22 -5.72 -26.24
C ASP A 142 -11.67 -5.04 -24.96
N GLY A 143 -12.53 -4.53 -24.08
CA GLY A 143 -12.16 -3.78 -22.87
C GLY A 143 -11.57 -4.61 -21.72
N GLY A 144 -11.64 -5.94 -21.76
CA GLY A 144 -11.27 -6.79 -20.63
C GLY A 144 -9.82 -6.61 -20.11
N GLY A 145 -8.90 -6.17 -20.98
CA GLY A 145 -7.53 -5.87 -20.58
C GLY A 145 -7.38 -4.52 -19.85
N VAL A 146 -8.08 -3.51 -20.34
CA VAL A 146 -8.11 -2.17 -19.70
C VAL A 146 -8.88 -2.24 -18.39
N THR A 147 -9.94 -3.03 -18.33
CA THR A 147 -10.71 -3.28 -17.11
C THR A 147 -9.83 -3.91 -16.01
N ALA A 148 -9.09 -4.97 -16.36
CA ALA A 148 -8.17 -5.62 -15.43
C ALA A 148 -7.08 -4.65 -14.95
N MET A 149 -6.52 -3.83 -15.84
CA MET A 149 -5.55 -2.79 -15.49
C MET A 149 -6.15 -1.76 -14.52
N ILE A 150 -7.36 -1.28 -14.77
CA ILE A 150 -8.02 -0.30 -13.90
C ILE A 150 -8.32 -0.94 -12.53
N ALA A 151 -8.81 -2.18 -12.51
CA ALA A 151 -9.08 -2.88 -11.26
C ALA A 151 -7.80 -2.98 -10.42
N VAL A 152 -6.70 -3.48 -10.98
CA VAL A 152 -5.41 -3.57 -10.28
C VAL A 152 -4.90 -2.18 -9.89
N ALA A 153 -4.98 -1.18 -10.76
CA ALA A 153 -4.57 0.18 -10.42
C ALA A 153 -5.37 0.77 -9.23
N VAL A 154 -6.65 0.46 -9.12
CA VAL A 154 -7.49 0.87 -7.98
C VAL A 154 -7.03 0.18 -6.69
N HIS A 155 -6.63 -1.10 -6.75
CA HIS A 155 -6.09 -1.83 -5.59
C HIS A 155 -4.71 -1.32 -5.16
N ASN A 156 -3.84 -0.97 -6.11
CA ASN A 156 -2.49 -0.47 -5.85
C ASN A 156 -2.46 0.95 -5.24
N LEU A 157 -3.54 1.74 -5.39
CA LEU A 157 -3.59 3.08 -4.81
C LEU A 157 -3.47 3.10 -3.28
N PRO A 158 -4.22 2.30 -2.49
CA PRO A 158 -4.04 2.21 -1.04
C PRO A 158 -2.66 1.74 -0.61
N GLU A 159 -2.03 0.86 -1.38
CA GLU A 159 -0.68 0.37 -1.11
C GLU A 159 0.34 1.50 -1.24
N GLY A 160 0.26 2.24 -2.34
CA GLY A 160 1.06 3.45 -2.51
C GLY A 160 0.80 4.49 -1.41
N MET A 161 -0.45 4.69 -1.01
CA MET A 161 -0.79 5.59 0.09
C MET A 161 -0.21 5.12 1.43
N ALA A 162 -0.19 3.83 1.73
CA ALA A 162 0.41 3.26 2.94
C ALA A 162 1.92 3.49 2.97
N VAL A 163 2.63 3.21 1.86
CA VAL A 163 4.06 3.52 1.72
C VAL A 163 4.31 5.03 1.86
N GLY A 164 3.51 5.85 1.19
CA GLY A 164 3.61 7.31 1.29
C GLY A 164 3.41 7.83 2.71
N ALA A 165 2.49 7.24 3.47
CA ALA A 165 2.18 7.66 4.83
C ALA A 165 3.34 7.36 5.80
N ILE A 166 3.98 6.20 5.71
CA ILE A 166 5.12 5.86 6.57
C ILE A 166 6.36 6.71 6.21
N PHE A 167 6.60 6.99 4.93
CA PHE A 167 7.67 7.92 4.52
C PHE A 167 7.34 9.37 4.87
N ALA A 168 6.08 9.80 4.83
CA ALA A 168 5.65 11.10 5.33
C ALA A 168 5.94 11.25 6.84
N ASP A 169 5.68 10.22 7.63
CA ASP A 169 6.03 10.18 9.05
C ASP A 169 7.55 10.31 9.25
N LEU A 170 8.36 9.53 8.53
CA LEU A 170 9.82 9.64 8.57
C LEU A 170 10.35 11.04 8.22
N LEU A 171 9.68 11.72 7.30
CA LEU A 171 10.04 13.07 6.86
C LEU A 171 9.50 14.15 7.81
N SER A 172 8.68 13.82 8.80
CA SER A 172 8.02 14.80 9.70
C SER A 172 8.97 15.52 10.66
N GLY A 173 10.17 14.97 10.88
CA GLY A 173 11.17 15.51 11.81
C GLY A 173 11.05 14.98 13.26
N ALA A 174 9.94 14.30 13.58
CA ALA A 174 9.75 13.56 14.84
C ALA A 174 9.03 12.23 14.52
N PRO A 175 9.69 11.32 13.78
CA PRO A 175 9.05 10.12 13.28
C PRO A 175 8.71 9.15 14.42
N SER A 176 7.53 8.52 14.30
CA SER A 176 7.13 7.36 15.10
C SER A 176 7.60 6.03 14.48
N SER A 177 7.97 6.05 13.19
CA SER A 177 8.45 4.91 12.43
C SER A 177 9.95 4.97 12.18
N THR A 178 10.58 3.83 11.91
CA THR A 178 12.00 3.74 11.54
C THR A 178 12.17 3.62 10.02
N LEU A 179 13.34 3.98 9.50
CA LEU A 179 13.67 3.76 8.10
C LEU A 179 13.62 2.27 7.74
N ALA A 180 14.05 1.41 8.65
CA ALA A 180 14.00 -0.04 8.44
C ALA A 180 12.56 -0.53 8.26
N ALA A 181 11.63 -0.10 9.10
CA ALA A 181 10.22 -0.45 8.99
C ALA A 181 9.60 0.08 7.67
N ALA A 182 9.93 1.33 7.26
CA ALA A 182 9.44 1.88 6.01
C ALA A 182 9.98 1.13 4.78
N MET A 183 11.25 0.75 4.79
CA MET A 183 11.84 -0.04 3.71
C MET A 183 11.31 -1.48 3.71
N ALA A 184 11.09 -2.09 4.88
CA ALA A 184 10.47 -3.41 5.00
C ALA A 184 9.06 -3.43 4.39
N LEU A 185 8.22 -2.43 4.71
CA LEU A 185 6.90 -2.27 4.08
C LEU A 185 7.02 -2.15 2.55
N SER A 186 7.94 -1.31 2.05
CA SER A 186 8.13 -1.14 0.61
C SER A 186 8.55 -2.43 -0.09
N VAL A 187 9.45 -3.20 0.52
CA VAL A 187 9.91 -4.50 -0.01
C VAL A 187 8.78 -5.53 0.07
N GLY A 188 8.03 -5.57 1.17
CA GLY A 188 6.88 -6.45 1.34
C GLY A 188 5.85 -6.22 0.22
N ILE A 189 5.48 -4.96 -0.03
CA ILE A 189 4.58 -4.59 -1.12
C ILE A 189 5.18 -4.93 -2.49
N ALA A 190 6.48 -4.74 -2.71
CA ALA A 190 7.11 -5.14 -3.97
C ALA A 190 7.04 -6.64 -4.22
N VAL A 191 7.19 -7.47 -3.18
CA VAL A 191 7.08 -8.94 -3.32
C VAL A 191 5.67 -9.35 -3.71
N GLN A 192 4.64 -8.76 -3.12
CA GLN A 192 3.24 -9.05 -3.50
C GLN A 192 2.91 -8.58 -4.92
N ASN A 193 3.50 -7.49 -5.36
CA ASN A 193 3.26 -6.91 -6.69
C ASN A 193 3.88 -7.74 -7.83
N ILE A 194 4.82 -8.65 -7.55
CA ILE A 194 5.35 -9.55 -8.59
C ILE A 194 4.23 -10.43 -9.18
N PRO A 195 3.45 -11.19 -8.41
CA PRO A 195 2.29 -11.89 -8.96
C PRO A 195 1.27 -10.96 -9.64
N GLU A 196 1.02 -9.77 -9.09
CA GLU A 196 0.04 -8.82 -9.63
C GLU A 196 0.39 -8.30 -11.02
N GLY A 197 1.65 -7.90 -11.24
CA GLY A 197 2.11 -7.53 -12.57
C GLY A 197 1.95 -8.65 -13.59
N ALA A 198 2.14 -9.90 -13.17
CA ALA A 198 1.94 -11.09 -14.00
C ALA A 198 0.46 -11.32 -14.32
N ILE A 199 -0.45 -11.15 -13.37
CA ILE A 199 -1.92 -11.28 -13.56
C ILE A 199 -2.43 -10.28 -14.58
N VAL A 200 -1.87 -9.10 -14.69
CA VAL A 200 -2.23 -8.12 -15.71
C VAL A 200 -1.63 -8.48 -17.08
N SER A 201 -0.33 -8.74 -17.13
CA SER A 201 0.42 -8.83 -18.40
C SER A 201 0.20 -10.16 -19.15
N ILE A 202 0.12 -11.30 -18.43
CA ILE A 202 0.03 -12.64 -19.04
C ILE A 202 -1.30 -12.87 -19.75
N PRO A 203 -2.48 -12.54 -19.18
CA PRO A 203 -3.76 -12.67 -19.90
C PRO A 203 -3.85 -11.77 -21.14
N LEU A 204 -3.29 -10.57 -21.10
CA LEU A 204 -3.22 -9.68 -22.26
C LEU A 204 -2.43 -10.32 -23.41
N ARG A 205 -1.32 -10.98 -23.09
CA ARG A 205 -0.55 -11.75 -24.05
C ARG A 205 -1.33 -12.94 -24.61
N ALA A 206 -2.05 -13.66 -23.77
CA ALA A 206 -2.88 -14.79 -24.17
C ALA A 206 -3.98 -14.38 -25.17
N ARG A 207 -4.54 -13.17 -25.02
CA ARG A 207 -5.50 -12.57 -25.96
C ARG A 207 -4.87 -12.06 -27.26
N GLY A 208 -3.55 -12.28 -27.49
CA GLY A 208 -2.86 -11.93 -28.74
C GLY A 208 -2.10 -10.61 -28.72
N MET A 209 -2.13 -9.85 -27.62
CA MET A 209 -1.37 -8.61 -27.51
C MET A 209 0.15 -8.85 -27.63
N GLY A 210 0.87 -7.90 -28.23
CA GLY A 210 2.33 -7.95 -28.30
C GLY A 210 2.96 -7.95 -26.91
N ARG A 211 4.09 -8.69 -26.72
CA ARG A 211 4.76 -8.80 -25.42
C ARG A 211 5.11 -7.45 -24.80
N LEU A 212 5.69 -6.53 -25.58
CA LEU A 212 6.09 -5.21 -25.09
C LEU A 212 4.87 -4.36 -24.65
N LYS A 213 3.77 -4.45 -25.40
CA LYS A 213 2.53 -3.73 -25.04
C LYS A 213 1.89 -4.32 -23.78
N ALA A 214 1.84 -5.64 -23.66
CA ALA A 214 1.34 -6.32 -22.47
C ALA A 214 2.20 -6.01 -21.22
N PHE A 215 3.52 -6.02 -21.36
CA PHE A 215 4.46 -5.59 -20.34
C PHE A 215 4.20 -4.13 -19.92
N GLY A 216 4.12 -3.20 -20.90
CA GLY A 216 3.88 -1.78 -20.61
C GLY A 216 2.58 -1.52 -19.85
N ILE A 217 1.50 -2.25 -20.16
CA ILE A 217 0.22 -2.14 -19.44
C ILE A 217 0.38 -2.69 -18.00
N GLY A 218 1.09 -3.79 -17.81
CA GLY A 218 1.39 -4.32 -16.47
C GLY A 218 2.23 -3.36 -15.62
N VAL A 219 3.23 -2.70 -16.20
CA VAL A 219 4.00 -1.66 -15.50
C VAL A 219 3.13 -0.45 -15.19
N LEU A 220 2.28 -0.03 -16.13
CA LEU A 220 1.42 1.14 -15.96
C LEU A 220 0.40 0.95 -14.82
N SER A 221 -0.08 -0.28 -14.58
CA SER A 221 -0.96 -0.55 -13.44
C SER A 221 -0.26 -0.30 -12.09
N GLY A 222 1.06 -0.52 -12.01
CA GLY A 222 1.86 -0.25 -10.82
C GLY A 222 2.29 1.22 -10.64
N VAL A 223 2.23 2.06 -11.68
CA VAL A 223 2.60 3.49 -11.57
C VAL A 223 1.72 4.25 -10.57
N VAL A 224 0.52 3.77 -10.32
CA VAL A 224 -0.40 4.37 -9.34
C VAL A 224 0.16 4.34 -7.92
N GLU A 225 1.02 3.38 -7.58
CA GLU A 225 1.65 3.26 -6.26
C GLU A 225 2.58 4.44 -5.94
N PRO A 226 3.60 4.75 -6.72
CA PRO A 226 4.43 5.92 -6.45
C PRO A 226 3.66 7.23 -6.55
N LEU A 227 2.61 7.31 -7.35
CA LEU A 227 1.73 8.48 -7.39
C LEU A 227 0.91 8.60 -6.10
N GLY A 228 0.34 7.51 -5.60
CA GLY A 228 -0.37 7.46 -4.31
C GLY A 228 0.56 7.81 -3.14
N ALA A 229 1.78 7.28 -3.15
CA ALA A 229 2.79 7.60 -2.14
C ALA A 229 3.17 9.09 -2.17
N LEU A 230 3.44 9.64 -3.34
CA LEU A 230 3.76 11.05 -3.50
C LEU A 230 2.62 11.96 -3.04
N PHE A 231 1.38 11.64 -3.43
CA PHE A 231 0.19 12.37 -2.98
C PHE A 231 0.09 12.37 -1.45
N THR A 232 0.30 11.22 -0.80
CA THR A 232 0.22 11.11 0.65
C THR A 232 1.35 11.86 1.35
N ILE A 233 2.57 11.86 0.80
CA ILE A 233 3.69 12.65 1.32
C ILE A 233 3.39 14.15 1.20
N LEU A 234 2.83 14.60 0.09
CA LEU A 234 2.43 16.00 -0.08
C LEU A 234 1.31 16.41 0.86
N ALA A 235 0.41 15.48 1.17
CA ALA A 235 -0.67 15.65 2.14
C ALA A 235 -0.27 15.28 3.59
N ALA A 236 1.04 15.25 3.93
CA ALA A 236 1.56 14.74 5.19
C ALA A 236 0.88 15.33 6.44
N GLY A 237 0.52 16.62 6.42
CA GLY A 237 -0.19 17.26 7.53
C GLY A 237 -1.54 16.64 7.87
N LEU A 238 -2.20 16.03 6.88
CA LEU A 238 -3.43 15.26 7.05
C LEU A 238 -3.14 13.77 7.23
N ALA A 239 -2.15 13.22 6.51
CA ALA A 239 -1.87 11.80 6.47
C ALA A 239 -1.29 11.28 7.80
N ILE A 240 -0.33 11.99 8.41
CA ILE A 240 0.36 11.53 9.63
C ILE A 240 -0.60 11.30 10.80
N PRO A 241 -1.53 12.23 11.16
CA PRO A 241 -2.49 11.99 12.24
C PRO A 241 -3.38 10.77 12.02
N PHE A 242 -3.70 10.48 10.76
CA PHE A 242 -4.59 9.40 10.36
C PHE A 242 -3.85 8.13 9.90
N LEU A 243 -2.52 8.04 10.11
CA LEU A 243 -1.71 6.92 9.66
C LEU A 243 -2.26 5.54 10.07
N PRO A 244 -2.69 5.29 11.32
CA PRO A 244 -3.30 4.01 11.69
C PRO A 244 -4.55 3.69 10.86
N TYR A 245 -5.40 4.69 10.59
CA TYR A 245 -6.59 4.51 9.76
C TYR A 245 -6.25 4.26 8.29
N LEU A 246 -5.21 4.90 7.76
CA LEU A 246 -4.77 4.71 6.37
C LEU A 246 -4.20 3.31 6.14
N LEU A 247 -3.36 2.81 7.07
CA LEU A 247 -2.82 1.46 7.01
C LEU A 247 -3.94 0.41 7.07
N SER A 248 -4.85 0.54 8.01
CA SER A 248 -5.98 -0.40 8.13
C SER A 248 -6.99 -0.27 6.97
N PHE A 249 -7.18 0.92 6.41
CA PHE A 249 -7.96 1.12 5.19
C PHE A 249 -7.35 0.35 4.01
N ALA A 250 -6.04 0.46 3.81
CA ALA A 250 -5.33 -0.30 2.78
C ALA A 250 -5.48 -1.81 3.01
N ALA A 251 -5.32 -2.29 4.26
CA ALA A 251 -5.53 -3.69 4.61
C ALA A 251 -6.95 -4.19 4.28
N GLY A 252 -7.98 -3.37 4.55
CA GLY A 252 -9.37 -3.67 4.20
C GLY A 252 -9.60 -3.75 2.70
N ALA A 253 -9.03 -2.80 1.94
CA ALA A 253 -9.10 -2.76 0.50
C ALA A 253 -8.46 -4.00 -0.15
N MET A 254 -7.26 -4.38 0.31
CA MET A 254 -6.55 -5.58 -0.14
C MET A 254 -7.31 -6.86 0.20
N THR A 255 -7.83 -6.97 1.43
CA THR A 255 -8.66 -8.11 1.84
C THR A 255 -9.90 -8.24 0.95
N TYR A 256 -10.56 -7.14 0.62
CA TYR A 256 -11.66 -7.13 -0.34
C TYR A 256 -11.22 -7.69 -1.70
N ALA A 257 -10.11 -7.20 -2.25
CA ALA A 257 -9.58 -7.64 -3.55
C ALA A 257 -9.31 -9.16 -3.58
N VAL A 258 -8.70 -9.69 -2.54
CA VAL A 258 -8.45 -11.13 -2.39
C VAL A 258 -9.75 -11.92 -2.39
N LEU A 259 -10.73 -11.51 -1.58
CA LEU A 259 -12.01 -12.21 -1.46
C LEU A 259 -12.81 -12.15 -2.75
N ASP A 260 -12.88 -10.99 -3.40
CA ASP A 260 -13.59 -10.80 -4.67
C ASP A 260 -13.00 -11.69 -5.77
N GLY A 261 -11.66 -11.70 -5.93
CA GLY A 261 -10.96 -12.55 -6.88
C GLY A 261 -11.16 -14.06 -6.63
N PHE A 262 -11.24 -14.47 -5.37
CA PHE A 262 -11.53 -15.88 -5.02
C PHE A 262 -12.99 -16.28 -5.28
N LEU A 263 -13.93 -15.38 -5.01
CA LEU A 263 -15.37 -15.62 -5.19
C LEU A 263 -15.79 -15.64 -6.66
N GLU A 264 -15.17 -14.80 -7.50
CA GLU A 264 -15.43 -14.74 -8.93
C GLU A 264 -14.76 -15.86 -9.72
N ALA A 265 -13.82 -16.58 -9.10
CA ALA A 265 -13.11 -17.66 -9.76
C ALA A 265 -14.06 -18.81 -10.19
N PRO A 266 -13.94 -19.31 -11.45
CA PRO A 266 -14.74 -20.43 -11.91
C PRO A 266 -14.62 -21.63 -10.98
N ARG A 267 -15.76 -22.18 -10.54
CA ARG A 267 -15.83 -23.42 -9.77
C ARG A 267 -15.57 -24.60 -10.69
N GLU A 268 -14.34 -24.87 -11.04
CA GLU A 268 -13.99 -26.05 -11.84
C GLU A 268 -13.24 -27.08 -11.00
N GLU A 269 -13.21 -28.30 -11.51
CA GLU A 269 -12.86 -29.58 -10.85
C GLU A 269 -11.53 -29.64 -10.08
N SER A 270 -10.65 -28.64 -10.15
CA SER A 270 -9.37 -28.63 -9.43
C SER A 270 -9.06 -27.25 -8.84
N SER A 271 -9.66 -26.95 -7.71
CA SER A 271 -9.26 -25.80 -6.87
C SER A 271 -7.95 -26.02 -6.11
N ALA A 272 -7.47 -27.28 -6.04
CA ALA A 272 -6.30 -27.65 -5.26
C ALA A 272 -5.02 -26.86 -5.61
N PRO A 273 -4.62 -26.67 -6.88
CA PRO A 273 -3.42 -25.89 -7.21
C PRO A 273 -3.52 -24.44 -6.74
N ARG A 274 -4.69 -23.81 -6.87
CA ARG A 274 -4.94 -22.45 -6.40
C ARG A 274 -4.88 -22.35 -4.88
N ILE A 275 -5.49 -23.29 -4.16
CA ILE A 275 -5.46 -23.33 -2.69
C ILE A 275 -4.04 -23.58 -2.18
N LEU A 276 -3.32 -24.54 -2.76
CA LEU A 276 -1.94 -24.84 -2.36
C LEU A 276 -1.00 -23.65 -2.62
N SER A 277 -1.13 -23.00 -3.78
CA SER A 277 -0.33 -21.81 -4.08
C SER A 277 -0.72 -20.61 -3.23
N PHE A 278 -1.99 -20.46 -2.85
CA PHE A 278 -2.43 -19.47 -1.87
C PHE A 278 -1.74 -19.71 -0.51
N CYS A 279 -1.80 -20.94 0.02
CA CYS A 279 -1.13 -21.27 1.27
C CYS A 279 0.39 -21.04 1.18
N GLY A 280 1.00 -21.41 0.05
CA GLY A 280 2.42 -21.17 -0.21
C GLY A 280 2.77 -19.69 -0.21
N GLY A 281 2.03 -18.88 -0.96
CA GLY A 281 2.21 -17.42 -1.01
C GLY A 281 2.02 -16.76 0.36
N PHE A 282 0.97 -17.15 1.07
CA PHE A 282 0.70 -16.69 2.43
C PHE A 282 1.86 -17.00 3.39
N CYS A 283 2.36 -18.24 3.40
CA CYS A 283 3.48 -18.62 4.24
C CYS A 283 4.77 -17.88 3.90
N VAL A 284 5.07 -17.70 2.60
CA VAL A 284 6.26 -16.97 2.16
C VAL A 284 6.21 -15.53 2.64
N MET A 285 5.09 -14.84 2.44
CA MET A 285 4.95 -13.45 2.85
C MET A 285 4.97 -13.29 4.38
N MET A 286 4.24 -14.14 5.10
CA MET A 286 4.28 -14.18 6.56
C MET A 286 5.71 -14.33 7.09
N CYS A 287 6.50 -15.24 6.49
CA CYS A 287 7.90 -15.42 6.89
C CYS A 287 8.75 -14.18 6.58
N LEU A 288 8.53 -13.55 5.42
CA LEU A 288 9.24 -12.32 5.05
C LEU A 288 8.93 -11.18 6.01
N ASP A 289 7.65 -10.95 6.33
CA ASP A 289 7.25 -9.91 7.28
C ASP A 289 7.84 -10.14 8.68
N VAL A 290 7.81 -11.39 9.17
CA VAL A 290 8.39 -11.73 10.50
C VAL A 290 9.92 -11.59 10.53
N ILE A 291 10.62 -11.80 9.40
CA ILE A 291 12.08 -11.68 9.32
C ILE A 291 12.51 -10.22 9.13
N LEU A 292 11.76 -9.45 8.39
CA LEU A 292 12.09 -8.06 8.03
C LEU A 292 11.53 -7.02 9.01
N GLY A 293 10.41 -7.33 9.68
CA GLY A 293 9.76 -6.46 10.68
C GLY A 293 10.25 -6.75 12.06
#